data_b23a523e2c6a8f603785d62848bdc9f1
#
_entry.id   b23a523e2c6a8f603785d62848bdc9f1
#
_cell.length_a   1.000
_cell.length_b   1.000
_cell.length_c   1.000
_cell.angle_alpha   90.00
_cell.angle_beta   90.00
_cell.angle_gamma   90.00
#
_symmetry.space_group_name_H-M   'P 1'
#
loop_
_entity.id
_entity.type
_entity.pdbx_description
1 polymer ?
#
loop_
_entity_poly.entity_id
_entity_poly.type
_entity_poly.pdbx_seq_one_letter_code
_entity_poly.pdbx_strand_id
1 'polypeptide(L)'
;MEKVRLGRTNLIVTKLGWGGIPIQRVSEREGVSVIRAVIEMGVDLLDTARGYTNSEHRIGLALQRTERPVVLSSKSQVRSAKTYNDVRESLKQMKVKKINIYHLHNVSNFEEYEKVMAAGGGYEGLKRAQGEGLIDYIGITGHNLQVLEKAAKEGHFDVIMACYSFLEPDALQKVFPLAKEKDVGILTMKPFSGGVIEEAGPALRFVLSTANIIPIPGVETLERARANWKIFTEGYSLTEKDNERIEAIKKEFDRQFCRRCDYCQPCTEKIKIQFAVGLKSIIKRLGTNVQESKWVMDFIEKARNCSECGECLPRCPYHLPIPDLIKENLAWFDSLKNQ
;
A
#
# COMPACT_ATOMS: atom_id res chain seq x y z
N MET A 1 -24.60 0.09 -7.80
CA MET A 1 -23.17 0.17 -7.43
C MET A 1 -22.72 -1.16 -6.88
N GLU A 2 -21.65 -1.74 -7.45
CA GLU A 2 -21.19 -3.06 -7.05
C GLU A 2 -20.53 -3.02 -5.67
N LYS A 3 -20.96 -3.93 -4.80
CA LYS A 3 -20.39 -4.16 -3.49
C LYS A 3 -19.89 -5.60 -3.38
N VAL A 4 -18.85 -5.80 -2.61
CA VAL A 4 -18.21 -7.11 -2.37
C VAL A 4 -18.15 -7.39 -0.88
N ARG A 5 -18.27 -8.67 -0.53
CA ARG A 5 -18.01 -9.15 0.82
C ARG A 5 -16.48 -9.30 1.01
N LEU A 6 -15.96 -8.67 2.03
CA LEU A 6 -14.54 -8.73 2.36
C LEU A 6 -14.24 -9.99 3.21
N GLY A 7 -14.23 -11.14 2.56
CA GLY A 7 -13.96 -12.44 3.19
C GLY A 7 -14.79 -12.67 4.46
N ARG A 8 -14.24 -13.41 5.41
CA ARG A 8 -14.89 -13.79 6.68
C ARG A 8 -15.21 -12.61 7.61
N THR A 9 -14.75 -11.38 7.28
CA THR A 9 -15.19 -10.19 8.02
C THR A 9 -16.68 -9.91 7.85
N ASN A 10 -17.30 -10.42 6.79
CA ASN A 10 -18.67 -10.14 6.37
C ASN A 10 -18.97 -8.65 6.15
N LEU A 11 -17.96 -7.79 6.12
CA LEU A 11 -18.14 -6.40 5.71
C LEU A 11 -18.49 -6.36 4.22
N ILE A 12 -19.59 -5.69 3.91
CA ILE A 12 -20.05 -5.47 2.53
C ILE A 12 -19.67 -4.04 2.13
N VAL A 13 -18.68 -3.90 1.27
CA VAL A 13 -18.13 -2.60 0.87
C VAL A 13 -18.12 -2.43 -0.64
N THR A 14 -18.04 -1.19 -1.12
CA THR A 14 -17.84 -0.93 -2.55
C THR A 14 -16.59 -1.63 -3.06
N LYS A 15 -16.66 -2.19 -4.26
CA LYS A 15 -15.52 -2.87 -4.90
C LYS A 15 -14.34 -1.94 -5.18
N LEU A 16 -14.53 -0.63 -5.09
CA LEU A 16 -13.51 0.39 -5.12
C LEU A 16 -13.43 1.07 -3.75
N GLY A 17 -12.32 0.89 -3.04
CA GLY A 17 -11.99 1.63 -1.82
C GLY A 17 -11.16 2.88 -2.10
N TRP A 18 -10.67 3.52 -1.05
CA TRP A 18 -9.82 4.71 -1.16
C TRP A 18 -8.60 4.59 -0.24
N GLY A 19 -7.41 4.95 -0.77
CA GLY A 19 -6.13 4.93 -0.06
C GLY A 19 -5.65 6.32 0.33
N GLY A 20 -5.38 6.51 1.62
CA GLY A 20 -5.09 7.80 2.24
C GLY A 20 -3.65 8.31 2.15
N ILE A 21 -2.70 7.55 1.56
CA ILE A 21 -1.30 8.00 1.56
C ILE A 21 -1.05 9.31 0.79
N PRO A 22 -1.68 9.58 -0.37
CA PRO A 22 -1.39 10.82 -1.10
C PRO A 22 -1.94 12.08 -0.44
N ILE A 23 -2.94 11.93 0.42
CA ILE A 23 -3.63 13.07 1.01
C ILE A 23 -2.72 13.97 1.86
N GLN A 24 -1.60 13.44 2.33
CA GLN A 24 -0.61 14.21 3.08
C GLN A 24 0.12 15.28 2.25
N ARG A 25 0.03 15.22 0.91
CA ARG A 25 0.74 16.13 -0.02
C ARG A 25 0.00 17.45 -0.29
N VAL A 26 -1.28 17.51 0.04
CA VAL A 26 -2.13 18.71 -0.18
C VAL A 26 -2.39 19.42 1.13
N SER A 27 -3.00 20.60 1.09
CA SER A 27 -3.43 21.32 2.30
C SER A 27 -4.47 20.51 3.07
N GLU A 28 -4.64 20.79 4.36
CA GLU A 28 -5.67 20.14 5.18
C GLU A 28 -7.07 20.35 4.60
N ARG A 29 -7.38 21.58 4.19
CA ARG A 29 -8.68 21.94 3.61
C ARG A 29 -8.98 21.14 2.34
N GLU A 30 -8.02 21.04 1.43
CA GLU A 30 -8.15 20.24 0.20
C GLU A 30 -8.30 18.75 0.52
N GLY A 31 -7.44 18.23 1.41
CA GLY A 31 -7.48 16.84 1.81
C GLY A 31 -8.82 16.43 2.42
N VAL A 32 -9.34 17.22 3.34
CA VAL A 32 -10.66 16.98 3.93
C VAL A 32 -11.77 17.06 2.87
N SER A 33 -11.68 18.00 1.93
CA SER A 33 -12.65 18.13 0.83
C SER A 33 -12.65 16.89 -0.08
N VAL A 34 -11.46 16.36 -0.42
CA VAL A 34 -11.33 15.14 -1.25
C VAL A 34 -11.92 13.93 -0.53
N ILE A 35 -11.60 13.74 0.76
CA ILE A 35 -12.12 12.61 1.53
C ILE A 35 -13.66 12.66 1.59
N ARG A 36 -14.24 13.82 1.89
CA ARG A 36 -15.70 13.99 1.90
C ARG A 36 -16.32 13.67 0.55
N ALA A 37 -15.77 14.21 -0.53
CA ALA A 37 -16.30 13.94 -1.87
C ALA A 37 -16.24 12.45 -2.23
N VAL A 38 -15.18 11.75 -1.85
CA VAL A 38 -15.06 10.30 -2.04
C VAL A 38 -16.15 9.54 -1.29
N ILE A 39 -16.44 9.92 -0.04
CA ILE A 39 -17.53 9.33 0.74
C ILE A 39 -18.89 9.66 0.10
N GLU A 40 -19.10 10.89 -0.33
CA GLU A 40 -20.35 11.34 -0.97
C GLU A 40 -20.61 10.66 -2.32
N MET A 41 -19.57 10.36 -3.10
CA MET A 41 -19.65 9.52 -4.31
C MET A 41 -20.13 8.09 -4.01
N GLY A 42 -19.90 7.59 -2.78
CA GLY A 42 -20.37 6.29 -2.36
C GLY A 42 -19.27 5.27 -2.03
N VAL A 43 -18.01 5.68 -2.02
CA VAL A 43 -16.92 4.83 -1.48
C VAL A 43 -17.13 4.69 0.02
N ASP A 44 -17.18 3.46 0.49
CA ASP A 44 -17.46 3.16 1.90
C ASP A 44 -16.30 2.43 2.61
N LEU A 45 -15.14 2.26 1.96
CA LEU A 45 -13.91 1.76 2.60
C LEU A 45 -12.79 2.80 2.45
N LEU A 46 -12.32 3.31 3.58
CA LEU A 46 -11.23 4.28 3.68
C LEU A 46 -10.03 3.64 4.38
N ASP A 47 -8.88 3.64 3.71
CA ASP A 47 -7.65 3.05 4.22
C ASP A 47 -6.59 4.12 4.51
N THR A 48 -5.95 4.03 5.68
CA THR A 48 -4.88 4.90 6.13
C THR A 48 -3.82 4.14 6.93
N ALA A 49 -2.92 4.86 7.63
CA ALA A 49 -1.93 4.29 8.54
C ALA A 49 -1.36 5.34 9.49
N ARG A 50 -0.86 4.90 10.67
CA ARG A 50 -0.10 5.74 11.61
C ARG A 50 1.07 6.48 10.93
N GLY A 51 1.76 5.78 10.00
CA GLY A 51 2.89 6.33 9.27
C GLY A 51 2.55 7.33 8.16
N TYR A 52 1.26 7.66 7.93
CA TYR A 52 0.85 8.60 6.88
C TYR A 52 0.61 10.00 7.46
N THR A 53 1.56 10.47 8.23
CA THR A 53 1.63 11.81 8.87
C THR A 53 0.27 12.31 9.41
N ASN A 54 -0.47 13.06 8.63
CA ASN A 54 -1.73 13.72 8.99
C ASN A 54 -2.99 13.06 8.40
N SER A 55 -2.84 11.91 7.71
CA SER A 55 -3.97 11.28 7.00
C SER A 55 -5.10 10.84 7.94
N GLU A 56 -4.78 10.23 9.09
CA GLU A 56 -5.78 9.84 10.09
C GLU A 56 -6.56 11.05 10.63
N HIS A 57 -5.85 12.14 10.94
CA HIS A 57 -6.46 13.38 11.41
C HIS A 57 -7.44 13.96 10.39
N ARG A 58 -7.03 14.01 9.11
CA ARG A 58 -7.87 14.53 8.02
C ARG A 58 -9.11 13.67 7.76
N ILE A 59 -8.98 12.34 7.88
CA ILE A 59 -10.14 11.44 7.86
C ILE A 59 -11.08 11.79 9.01
N GLY A 60 -10.55 11.96 10.22
CA GLY A 60 -11.35 12.37 11.39
C GLY A 60 -12.14 13.65 11.18
N LEU A 61 -11.52 14.68 10.58
CA LEU A 61 -12.20 15.94 10.22
C LEU A 61 -13.28 15.76 9.16
N ALA A 62 -13.05 14.88 8.18
CA ALA A 62 -14.05 14.58 7.15
C ALA A 62 -15.26 13.84 7.71
N LEU A 63 -15.03 12.86 8.58
CA LEU A 63 -16.08 12.04 9.21
C LEU A 63 -17.02 12.86 10.10
N GLN A 64 -16.53 13.92 10.75
CA GLN A 64 -17.38 14.80 11.53
C GLN A 64 -18.41 15.58 10.70
N ARG A 65 -18.29 15.56 9.39
CA ARG A 65 -19.13 16.30 8.44
C ARG A 65 -19.83 15.40 7.43
N THR A 66 -19.95 14.11 7.73
CA THR A 66 -20.69 13.13 6.92
C THR A 66 -21.50 12.20 7.81
N GLU A 67 -22.69 11.84 7.34
CA GLU A 67 -23.57 10.88 8.02
C GLU A 67 -23.48 9.47 7.39
N ARG A 68 -22.79 9.35 6.25
CA ARG A 68 -22.63 8.06 5.58
C ARG A 68 -21.72 7.15 6.37
N PRO A 69 -22.15 5.92 6.66
CA PRO A 69 -21.29 4.94 7.31
C PRO A 69 -20.12 4.56 6.39
N VAL A 70 -18.93 4.45 6.98
CA VAL A 70 -17.71 4.01 6.29
C VAL A 70 -17.01 2.93 7.09
N VAL A 71 -16.36 2.02 6.39
CA VAL A 71 -15.44 1.04 6.95
C VAL A 71 -14.05 1.67 7.00
N LEU A 72 -13.47 1.74 8.19
CA LEU A 72 -12.16 2.32 8.42
C LEU A 72 -11.09 1.23 8.52
N SER A 73 -9.99 1.44 7.82
CA SER A 73 -8.80 0.60 7.86
C SER A 73 -7.59 1.45 8.22
N SER A 74 -6.82 1.05 9.23
CA SER A 74 -5.54 1.68 9.59
C SER A 74 -4.46 0.64 9.88
N LYS A 75 -3.21 1.09 10.16
CA LYS A 75 -2.03 0.21 10.24
C LYS A 75 -0.99 0.76 11.19
N SER A 76 -0.26 -0.15 11.87
CA SER A 76 0.91 0.17 12.69
C SER A 76 2.16 -0.55 12.20
N GLN A 77 3.30 0.15 12.21
CA GLN A 77 4.63 -0.42 11.95
C GLN A 77 5.31 -0.95 13.21
N VAL A 78 4.70 -0.80 14.37
CA VAL A 78 5.22 -1.33 15.65
C VAL A 78 5.19 -2.86 15.62
N ARG A 79 6.28 -3.49 16.03
CA ARG A 79 6.45 -4.96 16.00
C ARG A 79 6.22 -5.63 17.35
N SER A 80 5.87 -4.88 18.39
CA SER A 80 5.59 -5.36 19.75
C SER A 80 4.13 -5.10 20.14
N ALA A 81 3.70 -5.63 21.27
CA ALA A 81 2.35 -5.41 21.82
C ALA A 81 1.98 -3.92 22.01
N LYS A 82 2.95 -3.00 21.86
CA LYS A 82 2.70 -1.55 21.82
C LYS A 82 1.87 -1.12 20.60
N THR A 83 1.58 -2.00 19.63
CA THR A 83 0.55 -1.78 18.59
C THR A 83 -0.79 -1.40 19.18
N TYR A 84 -1.12 -1.87 20.38
CA TYR A 84 -2.28 -1.44 21.14
C TYR A 84 -2.32 0.09 21.36
N ASN A 85 -1.18 0.71 21.70
CA ASN A 85 -1.10 2.16 21.88
C ASN A 85 -1.33 2.91 20.55
N ASP A 86 -0.84 2.35 19.43
CA ASP A 86 -1.07 2.91 18.10
C ASP A 86 -2.54 2.85 17.72
N VAL A 87 -3.26 1.77 18.06
CA VAL A 87 -4.73 1.71 17.87
C VAL A 87 -5.41 2.85 18.61
N ARG A 88 -5.08 3.05 19.88
CA ARG A 88 -5.68 4.13 20.68
C ARG A 88 -5.38 5.52 20.13
N GLU A 89 -4.16 5.73 19.66
CA GLU A 89 -3.81 7.00 19.03
C GLU A 89 -4.53 7.19 17.68
N SER A 90 -4.68 6.14 16.86
CA SER A 90 -5.48 6.19 15.62
C SER A 90 -6.93 6.56 15.87
N LEU A 91 -7.56 5.98 16.90
CA LEU A 91 -8.92 6.32 17.33
C LEU A 91 -9.04 7.79 17.70
N LYS A 92 -8.05 8.32 18.44
CA LYS A 92 -8.00 9.75 18.84
C LYS A 92 -7.83 10.64 17.61
N GLN A 93 -6.91 10.34 16.70
CA GLN A 93 -6.66 11.13 15.49
C GLN A 93 -7.87 11.16 14.57
N MET A 94 -8.51 10.01 14.33
CA MET A 94 -9.72 9.92 13.50
C MET A 94 -10.99 10.32 14.24
N LYS A 95 -10.92 10.58 15.56
CA LYS A 95 -12.07 10.98 16.40
C LYS A 95 -13.22 9.98 16.33
N VAL A 96 -12.91 8.70 16.32
CA VAL A 96 -13.87 7.59 16.28
C VAL A 96 -13.72 6.68 17.50
N LYS A 97 -14.78 5.95 17.81
CA LYS A 97 -14.78 4.98 18.92
C LYS A 97 -14.23 3.62 18.53
N LYS A 98 -14.24 3.29 17.24
CA LYS A 98 -13.82 1.99 16.70
C LYS A 98 -13.27 2.12 15.29
N ILE A 99 -12.28 1.29 14.96
CA ILE A 99 -11.75 1.10 13.60
C ILE A 99 -12.09 -0.33 13.18
N ASN A 100 -12.62 -0.53 11.98
CA ASN A 100 -13.06 -1.86 11.57
C ASN A 100 -11.89 -2.81 11.31
N ILE A 101 -10.84 -2.35 10.60
CA ILE A 101 -9.72 -3.21 10.24
C ILE A 101 -8.42 -2.55 10.70
N TYR A 102 -7.58 -3.27 11.43
CA TYR A 102 -6.27 -2.76 11.82
C TYR A 102 -5.16 -3.73 11.42
N HIS A 103 -4.17 -3.23 10.67
CA HIS A 103 -3.16 -4.09 10.08
C HIS A 103 -1.81 -3.98 10.80
N LEU A 104 -1.07 -5.09 10.82
CA LEU A 104 0.39 -5.07 10.95
C LEU A 104 0.95 -4.55 9.63
N HIS A 105 1.61 -3.38 9.65
CA HIS A 105 1.98 -2.62 8.47
C HIS A 105 3.33 -3.03 7.92
N ASN A 106 3.36 -3.45 6.64
CA ASN A 106 4.58 -3.75 5.90
C ASN A 106 5.52 -4.74 6.60
N VAL A 107 5.01 -5.92 6.90
CA VAL A 107 5.83 -7.05 7.38
C VAL A 107 6.59 -7.60 6.18
N SER A 108 7.90 -7.34 6.10
CA SER A 108 8.69 -7.43 4.88
C SER A 108 9.53 -8.70 4.75
N ASN A 109 9.75 -9.44 5.83
CA ASN A 109 10.50 -10.69 5.83
C ASN A 109 10.02 -11.65 6.93
N PHE A 110 10.51 -12.88 6.93
CA PHE A 110 10.11 -13.90 7.90
C PHE A 110 10.53 -13.56 9.34
N GLU A 111 11.68 -12.92 9.54
CA GLU A 111 12.11 -12.50 10.88
C GLU A 111 11.12 -11.50 11.49
N GLU A 112 10.71 -10.49 10.71
CA GLU A 112 9.66 -9.56 11.14
C GLU A 112 8.32 -10.26 11.39
N TYR A 113 7.98 -11.25 10.56
CA TYR A 113 6.75 -12.03 10.74
C TYR A 113 6.78 -12.80 12.07
N GLU A 114 7.83 -13.56 12.33
CA GLU A 114 7.98 -14.28 13.59
C GLU A 114 7.97 -13.31 14.79
N LYS A 115 8.62 -12.16 14.68
CA LYS A 115 8.64 -11.14 15.73
C LYS A 115 7.25 -10.58 16.04
N VAL A 116 6.44 -10.30 15.03
CA VAL A 116 5.08 -9.77 15.27
C VAL A 116 4.12 -10.84 15.78
N MET A 117 4.37 -12.13 15.51
CA MET A 117 3.54 -13.25 15.96
C MET A 117 3.97 -13.83 17.31
N ALA A 118 5.21 -13.55 17.77
CA ALA A 118 5.71 -14.02 19.07
C ALA A 118 4.95 -13.41 20.26
N ALA A 119 5.13 -14.01 21.44
CA ALA A 119 4.64 -13.44 22.70
C ALA A 119 5.20 -12.01 22.90
N GLY A 120 4.35 -11.06 23.27
CA GLY A 120 4.68 -9.63 23.31
C GLY A 120 4.80 -8.98 21.92
N GLY A 121 4.49 -9.68 20.83
CA GLY A 121 4.52 -9.20 19.46
C GLY A 121 3.35 -8.30 19.08
N GLY A 122 3.43 -7.75 17.87
CA GLY A 122 2.42 -6.80 17.37
C GLY A 122 1.02 -7.39 17.29
N TYR A 123 0.90 -8.67 16.95
CA TYR A 123 -0.36 -9.38 16.87
C TYR A 123 -1.09 -9.44 18.22
N GLU A 124 -0.35 -9.70 19.31
CA GLU A 124 -0.92 -9.72 20.66
C GLU A 124 -1.52 -8.36 21.06
N GLY A 125 -0.83 -7.26 20.73
CA GLY A 125 -1.37 -5.92 20.98
C GLY A 125 -2.66 -5.64 20.20
N LEU A 126 -2.77 -6.13 18.96
CA LEU A 126 -4.00 -6.03 18.17
C LEU A 126 -5.11 -6.96 18.71
N LYS A 127 -4.76 -8.16 19.18
CA LYS A 127 -5.73 -9.06 19.84
C LYS A 127 -6.31 -8.44 21.09
N ARG A 128 -5.47 -7.75 21.88
CA ARG A 128 -5.96 -6.98 23.04
C ARG A 128 -6.93 -5.88 22.61
N ALA A 129 -6.59 -5.09 21.60
CA ALA A 129 -7.47 -4.03 21.09
C ALA A 129 -8.79 -4.60 20.55
N GLN A 130 -8.75 -5.77 19.90
CA GLN A 130 -9.93 -6.49 19.44
C GLN A 130 -10.81 -6.97 20.60
N GLY A 131 -10.22 -7.54 21.63
CA GLY A 131 -10.93 -7.98 22.84
C GLY A 131 -11.61 -6.84 23.61
N GLU A 132 -11.05 -5.64 23.55
CA GLU A 132 -11.63 -4.41 24.13
C GLU A 132 -12.66 -3.73 23.19
N GLY A 133 -12.91 -4.27 21.99
CA GLY A 133 -13.86 -3.73 21.02
C GLY A 133 -13.38 -2.44 20.31
N LEU A 134 -12.08 -2.12 20.38
CA LEU A 134 -11.50 -0.96 19.74
C LEU A 134 -11.30 -1.16 18.23
N ILE A 135 -11.11 -2.43 17.82
CA ILE A 135 -11.05 -2.84 16.42
C ILE A 135 -11.93 -4.09 16.22
N ASP A 136 -12.46 -4.29 15.00
CA ASP A 136 -13.24 -5.48 14.69
C ASP A 136 -12.35 -6.62 14.16
N TYR A 137 -11.43 -6.33 13.22
CA TYR A 137 -10.66 -7.31 12.46
C TYR A 137 -9.19 -6.97 12.42
N ILE A 138 -8.36 -8.02 12.37
CA ILE A 138 -6.91 -7.89 12.31
C ILE A 138 -6.43 -8.26 10.91
N GLY A 139 -5.61 -7.37 10.31
CA GLY A 139 -5.01 -7.61 9.01
C GLY A 139 -3.48 -7.58 9.03
N ILE A 140 -2.91 -7.96 7.89
CA ILE A 140 -1.48 -7.86 7.62
C ILE A 140 -1.24 -7.25 6.25
N THR A 141 -0.20 -6.43 6.12
CA THR A 141 0.23 -5.90 4.82
C THR A 141 1.72 -6.16 4.58
N GLY A 142 2.09 -6.37 3.34
CA GLY A 142 3.49 -6.56 2.95
C GLY A 142 3.71 -6.39 1.45
N HIS A 143 4.99 -6.28 1.08
CA HIS A 143 5.45 -6.30 -0.31
C HIS A 143 6.10 -7.65 -0.67
N ASN A 144 6.47 -8.44 0.34
CA ASN A 144 7.03 -9.76 0.16
C ASN A 144 5.88 -10.78 0.11
N LEU A 145 5.65 -11.36 -1.07
CA LEU A 145 4.55 -12.29 -1.26
C LEU A 145 4.74 -13.60 -0.48
N GLN A 146 5.97 -14.06 -0.25
CA GLN A 146 6.23 -15.28 0.54
C GLN A 146 5.76 -15.11 2.00
N VAL A 147 5.94 -13.92 2.57
CA VAL A 147 5.42 -13.61 3.90
C VAL A 147 3.88 -13.60 3.90
N LEU A 148 3.27 -13.00 2.88
CA LEU A 148 1.81 -12.99 2.76
C LEU A 148 1.21 -14.36 2.46
N GLU A 149 1.92 -15.21 1.71
CA GLU A 149 1.55 -16.63 1.52
C GLU A 149 1.55 -17.39 2.85
N LYS A 150 2.61 -17.21 3.66
CA LYS A 150 2.68 -17.81 5.01
C LYS A 150 1.51 -17.32 5.86
N ALA A 151 1.27 -16.01 5.90
CA ALA A 151 0.16 -15.42 6.64
C ALA A 151 -1.22 -15.95 6.20
N ALA A 152 -1.43 -16.14 4.89
CA ALA A 152 -2.64 -16.71 4.35
C ALA A 152 -2.82 -18.19 4.75
N LYS A 153 -1.75 -18.99 4.66
CA LYS A 153 -1.76 -20.42 5.04
C LYS A 153 -2.07 -20.63 6.53
N GLU A 154 -1.47 -19.83 7.40
CA GLU A 154 -1.69 -19.92 8.85
C GLU A 154 -3.08 -19.44 9.27
N GLY A 155 -3.70 -18.53 8.51
CA GLY A 155 -5.08 -18.13 8.71
C GLY A 155 -5.38 -17.28 9.94
N HIS A 156 -4.35 -16.67 10.55
CA HIS A 156 -4.50 -15.81 11.74
C HIS A 156 -5.16 -14.46 11.45
N PHE A 157 -5.05 -13.98 10.20
CA PHE A 157 -5.51 -12.65 9.81
C PHE A 157 -6.85 -12.71 9.09
N ASP A 158 -7.71 -11.74 9.39
CA ASP A 158 -9.03 -11.61 8.75
C ASP A 158 -8.93 -10.93 7.39
N VAL A 159 -7.89 -10.08 7.20
CA VAL A 159 -7.65 -9.35 5.97
C VAL A 159 -6.16 -9.37 5.61
N ILE A 160 -5.88 -9.62 4.34
CA ILE A 160 -4.54 -9.47 3.76
C ILE A 160 -4.55 -8.32 2.75
N MET A 161 -3.52 -7.46 2.81
CA MET A 161 -3.34 -6.40 1.84
C MET A 161 -2.02 -6.60 1.09
N ALA A 162 -2.10 -6.86 -0.21
CA ALA A 162 -0.97 -7.06 -1.11
C ALA A 162 -0.85 -5.97 -2.17
N CYS A 163 0.35 -5.76 -2.71
CA CYS A 163 0.50 -5.01 -3.96
C CYS A 163 -0.13 -5.79 -5.10
N TYR A 164 -0.92 -5.10 -5.94
CA TYR A 164 -1.47 -5.72 -7.13
C TYR A 164 -1.73 -4.68 -8.22
N SER A 165 -1.12 -4.90 -9.36
CA SER A 165 -1.26 -4.13 -10.60
C SER A 165 -0.81 -5.00 -11.77
N PHE A 166 -0.96 -4.53 -12.99
CA PHE A 166 -0.45 -5.29 -14.15
C PHE A 166 1.10 -5.35 -14.22
N LEU A 167 1.83 -4.48 -13.51
CA LEU A 167 3.28 -4.59 -13.32
C LEU A 167 3.67 -5.48 -12.12
N GLU A 168 2.75 -5.73 -11.19
CA GLU A 168 2.92 -6.60 -10.01
C GLU A 168 1.76 -7.61 -9.93
N PRO A 169 1.59 -8.54 -10.90
CA PRO A 169 0.42 -9.42 -10.94
C PRO A 169 0.56 -10.67 -10.05
N ASP A 170 1.72 -10.95 -9.50
CA ASP A 170 2.08 -12.24 -8.89
C ASP A 170 1.20 -12.63 -7.69
N ALA A 171 0.62 -11.64 -6.98
CA ALA A 171 -0.29 -11.90 -5.86
C ALA A 171 -1.53 -12.70 -6.28
N LEU A 172 -1.97 -12.56 -7.55
CA LEU A 172 -3.11 -13.29 -8.11
C LEU A 172 -2.93 -14.81 -8.06
N GLN A 173 -1.70 -15.28 -8.27
CA GLN A 173 -1.40 -16.71 -8.29
C GLN A 173 -0.87 -17.22 -6.95
N LYS A 174 -0.17 -16.38 -6.19
CA LYS A 174 0.55 -16.79 -4.99
C LYS A 174 -0.23 -16.60 -3.69
N VAL A 175 -0.94 -15.49 -3.55
CA VAL A 175 -1.59 -15.10 -2.28
C VAL A 175 -3.11 -15.24 -2.33
N PHE A 176 -3.75 -14.76 -3.41
CA PHE A 176 -5.22 -14.70 -3.47
C PHE A 176 -5.90 -16.05 -3.40
N PRO A 177 -5.41 -17.15 -4.04
CA PRO A 177 -6.03 -18.45 -3.90
C PRO A 177 -6.02 -18.96 -2.46
N LEU A 178 -4.90 -18.78 -1.75
CA LEU A 178 -4.75 -19.17 -0.35
C LEU A 178 -5.67 -18.36 0.59
N ALA A 179 -5.73 -17.04 0.36
CA ALA A 179 -6.64 -16.19 1.12
C ALA A 179 -8.10 -16.58 0.89
N LYS A 180 -8.49 -16.88 -0.37
CA LYS A 180 -9.83 -17.32 -0.72
C LYS A 180 -10.19 -18.66 -0.05
N GLU A 181 -9.28 -19.64 -0.03
CA GLU A 181 -9.48 -20.93 0.64
C GLU A 181 -9.83 -20.76 2.12
N LYS A 182 -9.23 -19.79 2.79
CA LYS A 182 -9.45 -19.49 4.21
C LYS A 182 -10.51 -18.41 4.45
N ASP A 183 -11.22 -17.99 3.42
CA ASP A 183 -12.20 -16.89 3.45
C ASP A 183 -11.62 -15.58 4.05
N VAL A 184 -10.32 -15.32 3.83
CA VAL A 184 -9.64 -14.10 4.25
C VAL A 184 -9.94 -12.99 3.25
N GLY A 185 -10.31 -11.79 3.75
CA GLY A 185 -10.56 -10.62 2.91
C GLY A 185 -9.30 -10.12 2.20
N ILE A 186 -9.43 -9.69 0.96
CA ILE A 186 -8.30 -9.24 0.14
C ILE A 186 -8.48 -7.77 -0.21
N LEU A 187 -7.60 -6.93 0.33
CA LEU A 187 -7.39 -5.56 -0.13
C LEU A 187 -6.17 -5.51 -1.04
N THR A 188 -6.22 -4.68 -2.06
CA THR A 188 -5.05 -4.49 -2.93
C THR A 188 -4.60 -3.04 -2.96
N MET A 189 -3.32 -2.85 -2.68
CA MET A 189 -2.68 -1.54 -2.72
C MET A 189 -1.87 -1.36 -4.01
N LYS A 190 -1.60 -0.10 -4.37
CA LYS A 190 -0.76 0.31 -5.51
C LYS A 190 -1.28 -0.14 -6.89
N PRO A 191 -2.56 0.03 -7.21
CA PRO A 191 -3.07 -0.27 -8.56
C PRO A 191 -2.30 0.49 -9.65
N PHE A 192 -1.71 1.63 -9.31
CA PHE A 192 -0.84 2.44 -10.18
C PHE A 192 0.66 2.21 -9.93
N SER A 193 1.06 1.04 -9.38
CA SER A 193 2.46 0.68 -9.08
C SER A 193 3.23 1.76 -8.29
N GLY A 194 2.55 2.46 -7.38
CA GLY A 194 3.14 3.54 -6.59
C GLY A 194 3.34 4.85 -7.37
N GLY A 195 2.57 5.07 -8.43
CA GLY A 195 2.60 6.27 -9.28
C GLY A 195 3.52 6.14 -10.50
N VAL A 196 4.01 4.94 -10.77
CA VAL A 196 4.77 4.61 -12.00
C VAL A 196 3.81 4.54 -13.19
N ILE A 197 2.66 3.93 -13.02
CA ILE A 197 1.61 3.91 -14.05
C ILE A 197 0.82 5.22 -13.94
N GLU A 198 0.86 6.03 -14.98
CA GLU A 198 0.17 7.32 -15.02
C GLU A 198 -1.26 7.21 -15.59
N GLU A 199 -1.52 6.19 -16.40
CA GLU A 199 -2.80 5.96 -17.06
C GLU A 199 -3.77 5.22 -16.15
N ALA A 200 -4.74 5.97 -15.61
CA ALA A 200 -5.69 5.42 -14.65
C ALA A 200 -6.65 4.38 -15.30
N GLY A 201 -7.04 4.56 -16.55
CA GLY A 201 -8.00 3.69 -17.25
C GLY A 201 -7.58 2.23 -17.27
N PRO A 202 -6.51 1.87 -18.00
CA PRO A 202 -6.02 0.48 -18.06
C PRO A 202 -5.67 -0.11 -16.70
N ALA A 203 -5.02 0.70 -15.83
CA ALA A 203 -4.59 0.25 -14.51
C ALA A 203 -5.76 -0.11 -13.59
N LEU A 204 -6.76 0.76 -13.51
CA LEU A 204 -7.88 0.55 -12.61
C LEU A 204 -8.83 -0.55 -13.14
N ARG A 205 -9.08 -0.59 -14.48
CA ARG A 205 -9.84 -1.68 -15.09
C ARG A 205 -9.18 -3.03 -14.86
N PHE A 206 -7.87 -3.13 -14.98
CA PHE A 206 -7.13 -4.37 -14.69
C PHE A 206 -7.42 -4.89 -13.27
N VAL A 207 -7.27 -4.05 -12.25
CA VAL A 207 -7.48 -4.50 -10.87
C VAL A 207 -8.95 -4.73 -10.55
N LEU A 208 -9.86 -3.92 -11.07
CA LEU A 208 -11.30 -4.07 -10.86
C LEU A 208 -11.89 -5.30 -11.57
N SER A 209 -11.31 -5.73 -12.69
CA SER A 209 -11.72 -6.97 -13.38
C SER A 209 -11.39 -8.24 -12.60
N THR A 210 -10.54 -8.15 -11.59
CA THR A 210 -10.21 -9.29 -10.72
C THR A 210 -11.29 -9.50 -9.67
N ALA A 211 -11.77 -10.73 -9.57
CA ALA A 211 -12.84 -11.09 -8.63
C ALA A 211 -12.34 -11.15 -7.17
N ASN A 212 -13.22 -10.82 -6.23
CA ASN A 212 -13.01 -10.98 -4.79
C ASN A 212 -11.83 -10.19 -4.19
N ILE A 213 -11.44 -9.09 -4.83
CA ILE A 213 -10.47 -8.14 -4.29
C ILE A 213 -11.06 -6.74 -4.25
N ILE A 214 -10.54 -5.90 -3.37
CA ILE A 214 -10.93 -4.49 -3.26
C ILE A 214 -9.68 -3.63 -3.42
N PRO A 215 -9.48 -2.99 -4.59
CA PRO A 215 -8.39 -2.04 -4.78
C PRO A 215 -8.64 -0.76 -4.00
N ILE A 216 -7.55 -0.21 -3.42
CA ILE A 216 -7.55 1.04 -2.69
C ILE A 216 -6.62 2.07 -3.37
N PRO A 217 -7.00 2.62 -4.54
CA PRO A 217 -6.22 3.67 -5.19
C PRO A 217 -6.10 4.89 -4.28
N GLY A 218 -4.87 5.41 -4.17
CA GLY A 218 -4.64 6.67 -3.49
C GLY A 218 -4.92 7.84 -4.42
N VAL A 219 -5.69 8.82 -3.95
CA VAL A 219 -5.94 10.07 -4.66
C VAL A 219 -5.91 11.26 -3.70
N GLU A 220 -5.40 12.40 -4.19
CA GLU A 220 -5.29 13.65 -3.44
C GLU A 220 -6.05 14.82 -4.07
N THR A 221 -6.65 14.62 -5.26
CA THR A 221 -7.44 15.65 -5.94
C THR A 221 -8.85 15.17 -6.25
N LEU A 222 -9.81 16.10 -6.28
CA LEU A 222 -11.20 15.81 -6.68
C LEU A 222 -11.30 15.29 -8.10
N GLU A 223 -10.47 15.80 -9.00
CA GLU A 223 -10.43 15.38 -10.40
C GLU A 223 -10.08 13.89 -10.50
N ARG A 224 -8.97 13.47 -9.86
CA ARG A 224 -8.55 12.06 -9.84
C ARG A 224 -9.57 11.16 -9.14
N ALA A 225 -10.18 11.63 -8.05
CA ALA A 225 -11.25 10.89 -7.38
C ALA A 225 -12.42 10.63 -8.31
N ARG A 226 -12.88 11.67 -9.01
CA ARG A 226 -13.98 11.58 -10.00
C ARG A 226 -13.62 10.70 -11.19
N ALA A 227 -12.39 10.81 -11.71
CA ALA A 227 -11.93 9.97 -12.82
C ALA A 227 -11.91 8.48 -12.42
N ASN A 228 -11.39 8.13 -11.25
CA ASN A 228 -11.42 6.76 -10.76
C ASN A 228 -12.84 6.25 -10.54
N TRP A 229 -13.70 7.10 -9.97
CA TRP A 229 -15.10 6.79 -9.73
C TRP A 229 -15.86 6.57 -11.05
N LYS A 230 -15.62 7.39 -12.04
CA LYS A 230 -16.20 7.25 -13.38
C LYS A 230 -15.85 5.90 -14.00
N ILE A 231 -14.57 5.49 -13.96
CA ILE A 231 -14.14 4.17 -14.45
C ILE A 231 -14.90 3.06 -13.75
N PHE A 232 -15.07 3.15 -12.42
CA PHE A 232 -15.80 2.15 -11.65
C PHE A 232 -17.29 2.08 -12.00
N THR A 233 -17.95 3.22 -12.19
CA THR A 233 -19.41 3.29 -12.37
C THR A 233 -19.86 3.11 -13.81
N GLU A 234 -19.05 3.50 -14.80
CA GLU A 234 -19.39 3.38 -16.24
C GLU A 234 -18.99 2.02 -16.84
N GLY A 235 -18.21 1.22 -16.10
CA GLY A 235 -17.76 -0.11 -16.51
C GLY A 235 -16.24 -0.22 -16.56
N TYR A 236 -15.75 -1.31 -16.01
CA TYR A 236 -14.32 -1.56 -15.86
C TYR A 236 -13.84 -2.83 -16.56
N SER A 237 -14.61 -3.37 -17.52
CA SER A 237 -14.11 -4.45 -18.37
C SER A 237 -12.93 -3.96 -19.19
N LEU A 238 -11.87 -4.78 -19.26
CA LEU A 238 -10.72 -4.49 -20.11
C LEU A 238 -11.13 -4.51 -21.57
N THR A 239 -10.78 -3.47 -22.30
CA THR A 239 -10.93 -3.40 -23.77
C THR A 239 -9.65 -3.90 -24.44
N GLU A 240 -9.72 -4.18 -25.76
CA GLU A 240 -8.54 -4.52 -26.54
C GLU A 240 -7.49 -3.40 -26.48
N LYS A 241 -7.92 -2.15 -26.60
CA LYS A 241 -7.06 -0.97 -26.45
C LYS A 241 -6.39 -0.89 -25.06
N ASP A 242 -7.10 -1.26 -23.99
CA ASP A 242 -6.49 -1.32 -22.65
C ASP A 242 -5.41 -2.40 -22.61
N ASN A 243 -5.66 -3.57 -23.21
CA ASN A 243 -4.69 -4.67 -23.24
C ASN A 243 -3.43 -4.29 -24.03
N GLU A 244 -3.59 -3.69 -25.21
CA GLU A 244 -2.47 -3.17 -26.03
C GLU A 244 -1.64 -2.17 -25.22
N ARG A 245 -2.31 -1.25 -24.50
CA ARG A 245 -1.62 -0.24 -23.71
C ARG A 245 -0.93 -0.84 -22.49
N ILE A 246 -1.53 -1.81 -21.82
CA ILE A 246 -0.92 -2.58 -20.73
C ILE A 246 0.37 -3.26 -21.20
N GLU A 247 0.34 -3.92 -22.35
CA GLU A 247 1.53 -4.61 -22.88
C GLU A 247 2.63 -3.62 -23.28
N ALA A 248 2.28 -2.46 -23.83
CA ALA A 248 3.24 -1.39 -24.12
C ALA A 248 3.92 -0.88 -22.83
N ILE A 249 3.15 -0.60 -21.78
CA ILE A 249 3.68 -0.14 -20.48
C ILE A 249 4.53 -1.25 -19.82
N LYS A 250 4.10 -2.51 -19.85
CA LYS A 250 4.91 -3.62 -19.34
C LYS A 250 6.28 -3.69 -20.02
N LYS A 251 6.32 -3.51 -21.34
CA LYS A 251 7.55 -3.50 -22.13
C LYS A 251 8.44 -2.29 -21.77
N GLU A 252 7.85 -1.11 -21.57
CA GLU A 252 8.56 0.10 -21.15
C GLU A 252 9.25 -0.07 -19.81
N PHE A 253 8.55 -0.70 -18.84
CA PHE A 253 9.06 -0.90 -17.47
C PHE A 253 9.72 -2.27 -17.24
N ASP A 254 9.90 -3.07 -18.30
CA ASP A 254 10.64 -4.32 -18.21
C ASP A 254 12.05 -4.06 -17.67
N ARG A 255 12.45 -4.83 -16.66
CA ARG A 255 13.75 -4.72 -15.98
C ARG A 255 14.09 -3.35 -15.37
N GLN A 256 13.11 -2.44 -15.21
CA GLN A 256 13.28 -1.14 -14.57
C GLN A 256 12.45 -0.99 -13.28
N PHE A 257 11.36 -1.73 -13.17
CA PHE A 257 10.42 -1.57 -12.07
C PHE A 257 10.72 -2.48 -10.88
N CYS A 258 11.16 -1.89 -9.75
CA CYS A 258 11.37 -2.62 -8.50
C CYS A 258 10.07 -2.89 -7.75
N ARG A 259 9.76 -4.16 -7.50
CA ARG A 259 8.56 -4.61 -6.76
C ARG A 259 8.70 -4.55 -5.23
N ARG A 260 9.86 -4.10 -4.72
CA ARG A 260 10.11 -3.87 -3.27
C ARG A 260 9.98 -5.13 -2.40
N CYS A 261 10.19 -6.30 -2.96
CA CYS A 261 10.06 -7.59 -2.30
C CYS A 261 11.23 -7.96 -1.36
N ASP A 262 12.35 -7.21 -1.45
CA ASP A 262 13.58 -7.38 -0.66
C ASP A 262 14.33 -8.71 -0.86
N TYR A 263 14.00 -9.53 -1.89
CA TYR A 263 14.71 -10.78 -2.16
C TYR A 263 16.20 -10.56 -2.48
N CYS A 264 16.57 -9.37 -2.97
CA CYS A 264 17.96 -8.98 -3.24
C CYS A 264 18.82 -8.75 -1.98
N GLN A 265 18.22 -8.70 -0.79
CA GLN A 265 18.95 -8.60 0.47
C GLN A 265 19.55 -9.98 0.91
N PRO A 266 20.59 -9.98 1.78
CA PRO A 266 21.28 -8.83 2.34
C PRO A 266 22.28 -8.19 1.35
N CYS A 267 22.56 -6.88 1.52
CA CYS A 267 23.63 -6.18 0.80
C CYS A 267 24.86 -6.08 1.70
N THR A 268 26.06 -6.35 1.15
CA THR A 268 27.34 -6.24 1.88
C THR A 268 27.56 -4.82 2.43
N GLU A 269 27.20 -3.80 1.65
CA GLU A 269 27.29 -2.40 2.03
C GLU A 269 26.07 -1.91 2.85
N LYS A 270 25.20 -2.83 3.28
CA LYS A 270 23.99 -2.53 4.06
C LYS A 270 23.05 -1.53 3.39
N ILE A 271 23.08 -1.47 2.05
CA ILE A 271 22.18 -0.63 1.26
C ILE A 271 20.77 -1.23 1.32
N LYS A 272 19.79 -0.41 1.62
CA LYS A 272 18.37 -0.77 1.42
C LYS A 272 18.02 -0.65 -0.06
N ILE A 273 18.34 -1.69 -0.83
CA ILE A 273 18.28 -1.73 -2.30
C ILE A 273 16.92 -1.25 -2.82
N GLN A 274 15.82 -1.71 -2.25
CA GLN A 274 14.48 -1.31 -2.68
C GLN A 274 14.23 0.22 -2.62
N PHE A 275 14.87 0.93 -1.69
CA PHE A 275 14.77 2.38 -1.60
C PHE A 275 15.66 3.07 -2.64
N ALA A 276 16.88 2.57 -2.84
CA ALA A 276 17.81 3.13 -3.81
C ALA A 276 17.28 2.97 -5.25
N VAL A 277 16.80 1.78 -5.61
CA VAL A 277 16.19 1.51 -6.92
C VAL A 277 14.82 2.19 -7.09
N GLY A 278 14.06 2.35 -6.01
CA GLY A 278 12.75 2.99 -6.04
C GLY A 278 12.75 4.52 -5.77
N LEU A 279 13.90 5.16 -5.73
CA LEU A 279 14.08 6.55 -5.29
C LEU A 279 13.15 7.56 -5.98
N LYS A 280 13.09 7.52 -7.31
CA LYS A 280 12.20 8.41 -8.11
C LYS A 280 10.73 8.26 -7.70
N SER A 281 10.26 7.01 -7.56
CA SER A 281 8.90 6.71 -7.13
C SER A 281 8.63 7.16 -5.69
N ILE A 282 9.60 7.06 -4.80
CA ILE A 282 9.47 7.49 -3.41
C ILE A 282 9.29 9.00 -3.34
N ILE A 283 10.16 9.77 -4.01
CA ILE A 283 10.08 11.24 -4.01
C ILE A 283 8.78 11.70 -4.68
N LYS A 284 8.42 11.15 -5.85
CA LYS A 284 7.15 11.47 -6.52
C LYS A 284 5.94 11.20 -5.63
N ARG A 285 5.96 10.13 -4.84
CA ARG A 285 4.84 9.71 -3.98
C ARG A 285 4.72 10.51 -2.68
N LEU A 286 5.85 10.89 -2.07
CA LEU A 286 5.88 11.57 -0.78
C LEU A 286 5.97 13.09 -0.88
N GLY A 287 6.26 13.62 -2.06
CA GLY A 287 6.41 15.04 -2.34
C GLY A 287 7.87 15.52 -2.25
N THR A 288 8.13 16.70 -2.81
CA THR A 288 9.48 17.25 -2.95
C THR A 288 10.17 17.52 -1.61
N ASN A 289 9.43 17.91 -0.57
CA ASN A 289 10.01 18.18 0.76
C ASN A 289 10.66 16.94 1.41
N VAL A 290 10.34 15.74 0.92
CA VAL A 290 10.91 14.50 1.45
C VAL A 290 12.36 14.30 1.05
N GLN A 291 12.78 14.88 -0.07
CA GLN A 291 14.17 14.77 -0.54
C GLN A 291 15.20 15.36 0.44
N GLU A 292 14.81 16.35 1.26
CA GLU A 292 15.65 17.00 2.26
C GLU A 292 15.56 16.30 3.63
N SER A 293 14.67 15.33 3.78
CA SER A 293 14.50 14.62 5.04
C SER A 293 15.74 13.80 5.39
N LYS A 294 16.11 13.80 6.67
CA LYS A 294 17.30 13.09 7.17
C LYS A 294 17.29 11.61 6.75
N TRP A 295 16.16 10.93 6.83
CA TRP A 295 16.09 9.50 6.49
C TRP A 295 16.32 9.22 5.00
N VAL A 296 15.92 10.14 4.09
CA VAL A 296 16.21 10.04 2.66
C VAL A 296 17.70 10.27 2.42
N MET A 297 18.28 11.30 3.04
CA MET A 297 19.71 11.58 2.92
C MET A 297 20.57 10.44 3.45
N ASP A 298 20.22 9.88 4.63
CA ASP A 298 20.94 8.75 5.24
C ASP A 298 20.96 7.50 4.32
N PHE A 299 19.87 7.21 3.62
CA PHE A 299 19.89 6.06 2.71
C PHE A 299 20.54 6.36 1.36
N ILE A 300 20.52 7.61 0.88
CA ILE A 300 21.25 8.04 -0.33
C ILE A 300 22.76 7.94 -0.10
N GLU A 301 23.26 8.43 1.03
CA GLU A 301 24.67 8.28 1.40
C GLU A 301 25.10 6.82 1.41
N LYS A 302 24.28 5.94 2.00
CA LYS A 302 24.55 4.50 1.95
C LYS A 302 24.52 3.94 0.52
N ALA A 303 23.59 4.39 -0.31
CA ALA A 303 23.47 3.91 -1.68
C ALA A 303 24.71 4.30 -2.53
N ARG A 304 25.38 5.43 -2.22
CA ARG A 304 26.64 5.84 -2.87
C ARG A 304 27.81 4.88 -2.62
N ASN A 305 27.73 4.08 -1.55
CA ASN A 305 28.74 3.08 -1.24
C ASN A 305 28.57 1.76 -2.05
N CYS A 306 27.69 1.74 -3.05
CA CYS A 306 27.52 0.56 -3.88
C CYS A 306 28.84 0.19 -4.56
N SER A 307 29.41 -0.95 -4.18
CA SER A 307 30.68 -1.49 -4.76
C SER A 307 30.47 -2.24 -6.08
N GLU A 308 29.24 -2.24 -6.60
CA GLU A 308 28.87 -2.96 -7.85
C GLU A 308 29.25 -4.46 -7.84
N CYS A 309 29.34 -5.08 -6.67
CA CYS A 309 29.75 -6.47 -6.48
C CYS A 309 28.84 -7.51 -7.17
N GLY A 310 27.63 -7.12 -7.59
CA GLY A 310 26.69 -7.96 -8.34
C GLY A 310 25.94 -9.02 -7.52
N GLU A 311 26.19 -9.17 -6.21
CA GLU A 311 25.55 -10.20 -5.38
C GLU A 311 24.01 -10.10 -5.32
N CYS A 312 23.45 -8.90 -5.53
CA CYS A 312 22.02 -8.68 -5.57
C CYS A 312 21.35 -9.16 -6.86
N LEU A 313 22.10 -9.31 -7.97
CA LEU A 313 21.57 -9.64 -9.29
C LEU A 313 20.93 -11.04 -9.35
N PRO A 314 21.60 -12.14 -8.94
CA PRO A 314 21.01 -13.48 -8.99
C PRO A 314 19.85 -13.67 -8.01
N ARG A 315 19.76 -12.82 -6.98
CA ARG A 315 18.67 -12.86 -5.99
C ARG A 315 17.42 -12.14 -6.48
N CYS A 316 17.51 -11.31 -7.53
CA CYS A 316 16.36 -10.59 -8.07
C CYS A 316 15.59 -11.46 -9.06
N PRO A 317 14.36 -11.94 -8.74
CA PRO A 317 13.59 -12.79 -9.64
C PRO A 317 13.07 -12.05 -10.87
N TYR A 318 13.25 -10.73 -10.91
CA TYR A 318 12.85 -9.84 -12.02
C TYR A 318 14.05 -9.39 -12.85
N HIS A 319 15.23 -9.93 -12.59
CA HIS A 319 16.47 -9.67 -13.34
C HIS A 319 16.78 -8.17 -13.53
N LEU A 320 16.50 -7.36 -12.49
CA LEU A 320 16.79 -5.93 -12.53
C LEU A 320 18.31 -5.70 -12.54
N PRO A 321 18.82 -4.76 -13.37
CA PRO A 321 20.22 -4.32 -13.33
C PRO A 321 20.41 -3.38 -12.13
N ILE A 322 20.36 -3.95 -10.91
CA ILE A 322 20.28 -3.21 -9.65
C ILE A 322 21.40 -2.16 -9.48
N PRO A 323 22.71 -2.48 -9.73
CA PRO A 323 23.76 -1.47 -9.60
C PRO A 323 23.56 -0.28 -10.54
N ASP A 324 23.19 -0.55 -11.81
CA ASP A 324 22.96 0.50 -12.81
C ASP A 324 21.78 1.40 -12.41
N LEU A 325 20.67 0.78 -11.96
CA LEU A 325 19.51 1.53 -11.49
C LEU A 325 19.79 2.39 -10.25
N ILE A 326 20.66 1.92 -9.34
CA ILE A 326 21.12 2.72 -8.20
C ILE A 326 21.90 3.93 -8.71
N LYS A 327 22.86 3.72 -9.61
CA LYS A 327 23.69 4.77 -10.19
C LYS A 327 22.86 5.84 -10.93
N GLU A 328 21.94 5.39 -11.78
CA GLU A 328 21.02 6.29 -12.51
C GLU A 328 20.13 7.12 -11.57
N ASN A 329 19.61 6.49 -10.51
CA ASN A 329 18.76 7.19 -9.55
C ASN A 329 19.54 8.19 -8.70
N LEU A 330 20.78 7.90 -8.35
CA LEU A 330 21.66 8.83 -7.66
C LEU A 330 21.99 10.03 -8.55
N ALA A 331 22.36 9.80 -9.82
CA ALA A 331 22.61 10.87 -10.78
C ALA A 331 21.38 11.77 -10.98
N TRP A 332 20.21 11.17 -11.11
CA TRP A 332 18.96 11.92 -11.18
C TRP A 332 18.71 12.75 -9.90
N PHE A 333 18.93 12.17 -8.72
CA PHE A 333 18.75 12.88 -7.45
C PHE A 333 19.69 14.09 -7.33
N ASP A 334 20.93 13.92 -7.76
CA ASP A 334 21.92 15.02 -7.75
C ASP A 334 21.53 16.15 -8.72
N SER A 335 20.89 15.80 -9.84
CA SER A 335 20.37 16.81 -10.79
C SER A 335 19.24 17.69 -10.20
N LEU A 336 18.47 17.17 -9.22
CA LEU A 336 17.42 17.96 -8.57
C LEU A 336 17.97 19.08 -7.66
N LYS A 337 19.22 18.94 -7.16
CA LYS A 337 19.86 19.96 -6.32
C LYS A 337 20.38 21.15 -7.11
N ASN A 338 20.50 20.99 -8.43
CA ASN A 338 21.02 22.01 -9.33
C ASN A 338 19.90 22.78 -10.07
N GLN A 339 18.64 22.51 -9.73
CA GLN A 339 17.44 23.21 -10.20
C GLN A 339 16.83 24.06 -9.09
#